data_9e2fd96a83469916d10933d19b013b02
#
_entry.id   9e2fd96a83469916d10933d19b013b02
#
_cell.length_a   1.000
_cell.length_b   1.000
_cell.length_c   1.000
_cell.angle_alpha   90.00
_cell.angle_beta   90.00
_cell.angle_gamma   90.00
#
_symmetry.space_group_name_H-M   'P 1'
#
loop_
_entity.id
_entity.type
_entity.pdbx_description
1 polymer ?
#
loop_
_entity_poly.entity_id
_entity_poly.type
_entity_poly.pdbx_seq_one_letter_code
_entity_poly.pdbx_strand_id
1 'polypeptide(L)'
;MARGGFRGGYGGMNQANMMKQAQKMQQDFLRMQKELEEKEFTAKSGGGMVTAVVNGNREVTKIEIKPEAVDPDDVEMLEDLVLAAVNEALRQYEAASDATVNKIAGGMKLGF
;
A
#
# COMPACT_ATOMS: atom_id res chain seq x y z
N MET A 1 52.99 -3.21 3.74
CA MET A 1 52.82 -2.71 2.38
C MET A 1 51.81 -3.60 1.64
N ALA A 2 51.99 -4.86 1.66
CA ALA A 2 51.04 -5.80 1.06
C ALA A 2 49.64 -5.64 1.62
N ARG A 3 49.51 -5.19 2.83
CA ARG A 3 48.22 -4.99 3.47
C ARG A 3 47.37 -3.93 2.79
N GLY A 4 47.97 -2.90 2.27
CA GLY A 4 47.22 -1.83 1.61
C GLY A 4 46.47 -2.33 0.38
N GLY A 5 47.20 -3.08 -0.45
CA GLY A 5 46.60 -3.64 -1.66
C GLY A 5 45.51 -4.65 -1.35
N PHE A 6 45.72 -5.44 -0.34
CA PHE A 6 44.74 -6.43 0.07
C PHE A 6 43.43 -5.78 0.50
N ARG A 7 43.51 -4.74 1.30
CA ARG A 7 42.32 -4.02 1.73
C ARG A 7 41.56 -3.40 0.58
N GLY A 8 42.26 -2.85 -0.38
CA GLY A 8 41.63 -2.21 -1.52
C GLY A 8 40.76 -3.20 -2.30
N GLY A 9 41.30 -4.37 -2.57
CA GLY A 9 40.57 -5.38 -3.29
C GLY A 9 39.33 -5.85 -2.54
N TYR A 10 39.50 -6.05 -1.26
CA TYR A 10 38.40 -6.50 -0.43
C TYR A 10 37.30 -5.44 -0.33
N GLY A 11 37.64 -4.18 -0.17
CA GLY A 11 36.70 -3.09 -0.14
C GLY A 11 35.93 -2.97 -1.46
N GLY A 12 36.59 -3.20 -2.59
CA GLY A 12 35.96 -3.16 -3.89
C GLY A 12 34.86 -4.22 -4.04
N MET A 13 35.10 -5.41 -3.57
CA MET A 13 34.09 -6.47 -3.61
C MET A 13 32.87 -6.11 -2.76
N ASN A 14 33.10 -5.58 -1.56
CA ASN A 14 32.01 -5.16 -0.69
C ASN A 14 31.18 -4.06 -1.31
N GLN A 15 31.82 -3.10 -1.97
CA GLN A 15 31.10 -2.01 -2.64
C GLN A 15 30.21 -2.56 -3.77
N ALA A 16 30.70 -3.48 -4.56
CA ALA A 16 29.92 -4.07 -5.64
C ALA A 16 28.69 -4.80 -5.09
N ASN A 17 28.87 -5.55 -4.01
CA ASN A 17 27.75 -6.25 -3.38
C ASN A 17 26.74 -5.27 -2.78
N MET A 18 27.20 -4.21 -2.15
CA MET A 18 26.34 -3.18 -1.59
C MET A 18 25.53 -2.50 -2.67
N MET A 19 26.15 -2.20 -3.81
CA MET A 19 25.44 -1.59 -4.93
C MET A 19 24.36 -2.49 -5.48
N LYS A 20 24.65 -3.78 -5.61
CA LYS A 20 23.65 -4.75 -6.07
C LYS A 20 22.48 -4.84 -5.10
N GLN A 21 22.75 -4.86 -3.81
CA GLN A 21 21.71 -4.90 -2.79
C GLN A 21 20.86 -3.65 -2.81
N ALA A 22 21.48 -2.49 -2.97
CA ALA A 22 20.78 -1.22 -3.04
C ALA A 22 19.85 -1.18 -4.26
N GLN A 23 20.33 -1.64 -5.41
CA GLN A 23 19.52 -1.70 -6.63
C GLN A 23 18.35 -2.66 -6.45
N LYS A 24 18.59 -3.81 -5.84
CA LYS A 24 17.54 -4.79 -5.60
C LYS A 24 16.47 -4.23 -4.66
N MET A 25 16.89 -3.57 -3.60
CA MET A 25 15.97 -2.95 -2.65
C MET A 25 15.12 -1.88 -3.33
N GLN A 26 15.73 -1.08 -4.18
CA GLN A 26 15.01 -0.05 -4.93
C GLN A 26 13.99 -0.68 -5.88
N GLN A 27 14.37 -1.73 -6.58
CA GLN A 27 13.46 -2.45 -7.46
C GLN A 27 12.31 -3.08 -6.69
N ASP A 28 12.60 -3.69 -5.55
CA ASP A 28 11.58 -4.29 -4.67
C ASP A 28 10.62 -3.22 -4.16
N PHE A 29 11.14 -2.07 -3.78
CA PHE A 29 10.33 -0.94 -3.33
C PHE A 29 9.37 -0.48 -4.42
N LEU A 30 9.89 -0.25 -5.63
CA LEU A 30 9.07 0.19 -6.76
C LEU A 30 8.01 -0.83 -7.13
N ARG A 31 8.37 -2.12 -7.08
CA ARG A 31 7.43 -3.19 -7.36
C ARG A 31 6.30 -3.24 -6.33
N MET A 32 6.64 -3.15 -5.05
CA MET A 32 5.64 -3.14 -3.98
C MET A 32 4.72 -1.94 -4.09
N GLN A 33 5.27 -0.79 -4.41
CA GLN A 33 4.50 0.43 -4.57
C GLN A 33 3.54 0.30 -5.75
N LYS A 34 4.01 -0.26 -6.87
CA LYS A 34 3.17 -0.48 -8.04
C LYS A 34 2.07 -1.49 -7.74
N GLU A 35 2.38 -2.58 -7.06
CA GLU A 35 1.40 -3.57 -6.66
C GLU A 35 0.32 -2.96 -5.78
N LEU A 36 0.71 -2.08 -4.86
CA LEU A 36 -0.25 -1.38 -4.00
C LEU A 36 -1.15 -0.46 -4.83
N GLU A 37 -0.58 0.26 -5.80
CA GLU A 37 -1.36 1.15 -6.67
C GLU A 37 -2.39 0.39 -7.51
N GLU A 38 -2.10 -0.84 -7.88
CA GLU A 38 -2.98 -1.67 -8.69
C GLU A 38 -4.03 -2.41 -7.86
N LYS A 39 -3.89 -2.44 -6.53
CA LYS A 39 -4.87 -3.09 -5.67
C LYS A 39 -6.15 -2.30 -5.56
N GLU A 40 -7.23 -3.04 -5.35
CA GLU A 40 -8.52 -2.45 -5.05
C GLU A 40 -8.95 -2.86 -3.63
N PHE A 41 -9.58 -1.93 -2.95
CA PHE A 41 -10.06 -2.13 -1.58
C PHE A 41 -11.56 -1.92 -1.59
N THR A 42 -12.29 -2.95 -1.22
CA THR A 42 -13.75 -2.94 -1.25
C THR A 42 -14.28 -2.99 0.18
N ALA A 43 -15.23 -2.12 0.47
CA ALA A 43 -15.90 -2.10 1.77
C ALA A 43 -17.40 -1.93 1.58
N LYS A 44 -18.15 -2.46 2.53
CA LYS A 44 -19.62 -2.41 2.51
C LYS A 44 -20.12 -1.82 3.80
N SER A 45 -21.27 -1.17 3.72
CA SER A 45 -21.96 -0.64 4.88
C SER A 45 -23.43 -1.00 4.83
N GLY A 46 -24.11 -0.89 5.98
CA GLY A 46 -25.53 -1.17 6.08
C GLY A 46 -25.91 -2.59 5.68
N GLY A 47 -25.10 -3.59 6.07
CA GLY A 47 -25.37 -4.97 5.70
C GLY A 47 -25.23 -5.25 4.21
N GLY A 48 -24.41 -4.47 3.52
CA GLY A 48 -24.19 -4.64 2.09
C GLY A 48 -25.04 -3.73 1.22
N MET A 49 -25.76 -2.79 1.82
CA MET A 49 -26.59 -1.83 1.07
C MET A 49 -25.76 -0.91 0.20
N VAL A 50 -24.59 -0.49 0.68
CA VAL A 50 -23.67 0.36 -0.07
C VAL A 50 -22.31 -0.30 -0.10
N THR A 51 -21.71 -0.31 -1.28
CA THR A 51 -20.36 -0.85 -1.49
C THR A 51 -19.51 0.26 -2.10
N ALA A 52 -18.31 0.46 -1.55
CA ALA A 52 -17.34 1.39 -2.07
C ALA A 52 -16.06 0.67 -2.45
N VAL A 53 -15.46 1.06 -3.57
CA VAL A 53 -14.18 0.53 -4.03
C VAL A 53 -13.21 1.68 -4.16
N VAL A 54 -12.02 1.52 -3.58
CA VAL A 54 -10.94 2.50 -3.61
C VAL A 54 -9.70 1.81 -4.19
N ASN A 55 -8.96 2.50 -5.04
CA ASN A 55 -7.71 1.97 -5.56
C ASN A 55 -6.52 2.40 -4.69
N GLY A 56 -5.33 1.97 -5.09
CA GLY A 56 -4.10 2.28 -4.37
C GLY A 56 -3.63 3.73 -4.50
N ASN A 57 -4.30 4.53 -5.31
CA ASN A 57 -4.05 5.97 -5.43
C ASN A 57 -5.02 6.79 -4.59
N ARG A 58 -5.75 6.15 -3.69
CA ARG A 58 -6.76 6.78 -2.83
C ARG A 58 -7.91 7.38 -3.61
N GLU A 59 -8.22 6.80 -4.75
CA GLU A 59 -9.35 7.25 -5.55
C GLU A 59 -10.52 6.31 -5.36
N VAL A 60 -11.70 6.86 -5.18
CA VAL A 60 -12.93 6.07 -5.18
C VAL A 60 -13.24 5.75 -6.64
N THR A 61 -13.19 4.47 -6.98
CA THR A 61 -13.39 4.04 -8.36
C THR A 61 -14.80 3.54 -8.61
N LYS A 62 -15.53 3.16 -7.55
CA LYS A 62 -16.87 2.63 -7.70
C LYS A 62 -17.67 2.82 -6.44
N ILE A 63 -18.94 3.18 -6.61
CA ILE A 63 -19.94 3.17 -5.54
C ILE A 63 -21.13 2.39 -6.08
N GLU A 64 -21.53 1.36 -5.35
CA GLU A 64 -22.74 0.60 -5.63
C GLU A 64 -23.73 0.83 -4.52
N ILE A 65 -24.96 1.18 -4.88
CA ILE A 65 -26.03 1.42 -3.93
C ILE A 65 -27.20 0.52 -4.32
N LYS A 66 -27.63 -0.31 -3.39
CA LYS A 66 -28.83 -1.12 -3.64
C LYS A 66 -30.06 -0.22 -3.62
N PRO A 67 -31.04 -0.45 -4.51
CA PRO A 67 -32.24 0.39 -4.53
C PRO A 67 -32.98 0.43 -3.19
N GLU A 68 -32.90 -0.63 -2.42
CA GLU A 68 -33.56 -0.72 -1.11
C GLU A 68 -33.01 0.31 -0.12
N ALA A 69 -31.79 0.78 -0.36
CA ALA A 69 -31.17 1.80 0.51
C ALA A 69 -31.61 3.23 0.17
N VAL A 70 -32.26 3.42 -0.96
CA VAL A 70 -32.65 4.74 -1.43
C VAL A 70 -34.06 5.05 -0.94
N ASP A 71 -34.14 5.86 0.12
CA ASP A 71 -35.40 6.32 0.68
C ASP A 71 -35.43 7.86 0.56
N PRO A 72 -36.32 8.40 -0.27
CA PRO A 72 -36.37 9.86 -0.44
C PRO A 72 -36.73 10.62 0.84
N ASP A 73 -37.35 9.93 1.80
CA ASP A 73 -37.71 10.54 3.07
C ASP A 73 -36.57 10.46 4.10
N ASP A 74 -35.49 9.71 3.79
CA ASP A 74 -34.34 9.58 4.69
C ASP A 74 -33.04 9.58 3.89
N VAL A 75 -32.77 10.67 3.21
CA VAL A 75 -31.54 10.84 2.43
C VAL A 75 -30.31 10.85 3.31
N GLU A 76 -30.42 11.35 4.53
CA GLU A 76 -29.32 11.39 5.47
C GLU A 76 -28.77 10.02 5.79
N MET A 77 -29.63 9.02 5.94
CA MET A 77 -29.21 7.64 6.13
C MET A 77 -28.34 7.16 4.97
N LEU A 78 -28.73 7.46 3.74
CA LEU A 78 -27.96 7.08 2.56
C LEU A 78 -26.59 7.76 2.55
N GLU A 79 -26.56 9.04 2.89
CA GLU A 79 -25.31 9.80 3.00
C GLU A 79 -24.36 9.14 4.01
N ASP A 80 -24.87 8.75 5.16
CA ASP A 80 -24.09 8.10 6.19
C ASP A 80 -23.58 6.73 5.75
N LEU A 81 -24.38 5.98 5.04
CA LEU A 81 -23.98 4.66 4.51
C LEU A 81 -22.85 4.80 3.49
N VAL A 82 -22.95 5.78 2.59
CA VAL A 82 -21.90 6.02 1.60
C VAL A 82 -20.61 6.46 2.29
N LEU A 83 -20.72 7.37 3.24
CA LEU A 83 -19.58 7.85 4.00
C LEU A 83 -18.88 6.72 4.74
N ALA A 84 -19.65 5.86 5.39
CA ALA A 84 -19.10 4.72 6.13
C ALA A 84 -18.37 3.73 5.20
N ALA A 85 -18.94 3.43 4.05
CA ALA A 85 -18.33 2.50 3.08
C ALA A 85 -17.03 3.06 2.53
N VAL A 86 -17.04 4.33 2.12
CA VAL A 86 -15.84 4.99 1.57
C VAL A 86 -14.74 5.05 2.63
N ASN A 87 -15.05 5.47 3.84
CA ASN A 87 -14.07 5.59 4.90
C ASN A 87 -13.48 4.22 5.28
N GLU A 88 -14.29 3.19 5.28
CA GLU A 88 -13.79 1.84 5.57
C GLU A 88 -12.86 1.34 4.46
N ALA A 89 -13.19 1.58 3.20
CA ALA A 89 -12.31 1.24 2.09
C ALA A 89 -10.98 1.97 2.19
N LEU A 90 -11.01 3.26 2.56
CA LEU A 90 -9.80 4.04 2.78
C LEU A 90 -8.97 3.50 3.94
N ARG A 91 -9.62 3.06 5.02
CA ARG A 91 -8.90 2.43 6.14
C ARG A 91 -8.21 1.15 5.71
N GLN A 92 -8.84 0.35 4.86
CA GLN A 92 -8.20 -0.85 4.31
C GLN A 92 -6.98 -0.49 3.48
N TYR A 93 -7.08 0.56 2.67
CA TYR A 93 -5.93 1.06 1.91
C TYR A 93 -4.80 1.48 2.85
N GLU A 94 -5.11 2.25 3.87
CA GLU A 94 -4.11 2.73 4.83
C GLU A 94 -3.42 1.57 5.54
N ALA A 95 -4.17 0.57 5.95
CA ALA A 95 -3.60 -0.62 6.59
C ALA A 95 -2.65 -1.35 5.64
N ALA A 96 -3.02 -1.49 4.37
CA ALA A 96 -2.16 -2.12 3.37
C ALA A 96 -0.92 -1.28 3.07
N SER A 97 -1.07 0.04 3.02
CA SER A 97 0.04 0.96 2.82
C SER A 97 1.03 0.89 3.98
N ASP A 98 0.52 0.91 5.21
CA ASP A 98 1.35 0.81 6.40
C ASP A 98 2.08 -0.52 6.46
N ALA A 99 1.41 -1.61 6.12
CA ALA A 99 2.03 -2.93 6.06
C ALA A 99 3.17 -2.97 5.03
N THR A 100 2.98 -2.32 3.89
CA THR A 100 4.01 -2.25 2.84
C THR A 100 5.22 -1.44 3.33
N VAL A 101 4.97 -0.30 3.96
CA VAL A 101 6.04 0.54 4.51
C VAL A 101 6.80 -0.21 5.61
N ASN A 102 6.10 -0.88 6.50
CA ASN A 102 6.72 -1.66 7.57
C ASN A 102 7.57 -2.81 7.03
N LYS A 103 7.12 -3.44 5.96
CA LYS A 103 7.86 -4.52 5.33
C LYS A 103 9.17 -4.01 4.73
N ILE A 104 9.14 -2.86 4.07
CA ILE A 104 10.31 -2.22 3.51
C ILE A 104 11.27 -1.79 4.64
N ALA A 105 10.73 -1.14 5.67
CA ALA A 105 11.53 -0.71 6.83
C ALA A 105 12.12 -1.89 7.57
N GLY A 106 11.38 -3.00 7.70
CA GLY A 106 11.87 -4.23 8.28
C GLY A 106 13.04 -4.82 7.51
N GLY A 107 12.96 -4.79 6.18
CA GLY A 107 14.05 -5.21 5.33
C GLY A 107 15.29 -4.35 5.51
N MET A 108 15.10 -3.04 5.66
CA MET A 108 16.20 -2.13 5.91
C MET A 108 16.84 -2.37 7.28
N LYS A 109 16.04 -2.62 8.30
CA LYS A 109 16.55 -2.93 9.63
C LYS A 109 17.36 -4.21 9.65
N LEU A 110 16.94 -5.21 8.89
CA LEU A 110 17.66 -6.47 8.82
C LEU A 110 19.03 -6.33 8.15
N GLY A 111 19.25 -5.24 7.45
CA GLY A 111 20.54 -4.95 6.85
C GLY A 111 21.62 -4.54 7.86
N PHE A 112 21.25 -4.30 9.09
CA PHE A 112 22.19 -3.97 10.15
C PHE A 112 22.58 -5.21 10.92
#